data_4a387a1c1015f015549832d83610d3eb
#
_entry.id   4a387a1c1015f015549832d83610d3eb
#
_cell.length_a   1.000
_cell.length_b   1.000
_cell.length_c   1.000
_cell.angle_alpha   90.00
_cell.angle_beta   90.00
_cell.angle_gamma   90.00
#
_symmetry.space_group_name_H-M   'P 1'
#
loop_
_entity.id
_entity.type
_entity.pdbx_description
1 polymer ?
#
loop_
_entity_poly.entity_id
_entity_poly.type
_entity_poly.pdbx_seq_one_letter_code
_entity_poly.pdbx_strand_id
1 'polypeptide(L)'
;RRQRQMCIRDSSTTDDVGFINAVINFLNNEYSINSERIYSTGMSNGGYMSYKLACDLSPRIAAVVSVTGSMTSETLDGCNPTHPTSVAQIHGLQDSVVNYDGNGFSKPIEEVMNYWVNINNCSLESDRSEISGNNGGGIHDVYSGCDNQTNVELYLMTNMGHNWPNLNNHDLQASTTVWNFLSKYDIDGLIE
;
A
#
# COMPACT_ATOMS: atom_id res chain seq x y z
N ARG A 1 -19.60 27.64 1.64
CA ARG A 1 -19.80 26.33 2.29
C ARG A 1 -18.89 25.34 1.58
N ARG A 2 -17.66 25.17 2.07
CA ARG A 2 -16.84 24.02 1.65
C ARG A 2 -17.39 22.82 2.39
N GLN A 3 -18.23 22.04 1.74
CA GLN A 3 -18.60 20.74 2.20
C GLN A 3 -17.33 19.88 2.13
N ARG A 4 -16.82 19.47 3.28
CA ARG A 4 -15.76 18.50 3.35
C ARG A 4 -16.34 17.19 2.83
N GLN A 5 -16.02 16.84 1.61
CA GLN A 5 -16.19 15.48 1.12
C GLN A 5 -15.12 14.62 1.78
N MET A 6 -15.29 14.40 3.07
CA MET A 6 -14.49 13.43 3.79
C MET A 6 -15.27 12.13 3.73
N CYS A 7 -14.77 11.17 2.93
CA CYS A 7 -15.25 9.78 2.91
C CYS A 7 -16.71 9.60 2.49
N ILE A 8 -17.13 10.17 1.36
CA ILE A 8 -18.34 9.69 0.70
C ILE A 8 -17.99 8.38 -0.01
N ARG A 9 -18.18 7.31 0.72
CA ARG A 9 -18.04 5.92 0.30
C ARG A 9 -19.33 5.32 -0.23
N ASP A 10 -20.30 6.09 -0.56
CA ASP A 10 -21.63 5.64 -0.84
C ASP A 10 -22.04 5.75 -2.31
N SER A 11 -21.15 6.17 -3.17
CA SER A 11 -21.45 6.08 -4.59
C SER A 11 -20.85 4.81 -5.18
N SER A 12 -21.59 3.72 -5.07
CA SER A 12 -21.42 2.53 -5.90
C SER A 12 -21.47 2.83 -7.42
N THR A 13 -21.49 4.10 -7.79
CA THR A 13 -21.59 4.61 -9.16
C THR A 13 -20.41 5.47 -9.59
N THR A 14 -19.44 5.76 -8.69
CA THR A 14 -18.25 6.56 -9.03
C THR A 14 -17.13 5.65 -9.52
N ASP A 15 -16.71 5.83 -10.76
CA ASP A 15 -15.57 5.13 -11.35
C ASP A 15 -14.26 5.84 -10.99
N ASP A 16 -13.82 5.69 -9.73
CA ASP A 16 -12.59 6.30 -9.24
C ASP A 16 -11.35 5.72 -9.93
N VAL A 17 -11.37 4.43 -10.26
CA VAL A 17 -10.28 3.76 -11.00
C VAL A 17 -10.18 4.34 -12.41
N GLY A 18 -11.29 4.47 -13.12
CA GLY A 18 -11.35 5.10 -14.44
C GLY A 18 -10.90 6.57 -14.40
N PHE A 19 -11.26 7.31 -13.34
CA PHE A 19 -10.77 8.68 -13.14
C PHE A 19 -9.25 8.73 -12.99
N ILE A 20 -8.66 7.91 -12.12
CA ILE A 20 -7.19 7.85 -11.94
C ILE A 20 -6.51 7.43 -13.25
N ASN A 21 -7.06 6.45 -13.96
CA ASN A 21 -6.54 6.04 -15.27
C ASN A 21 -6.55 7.18 -16.28
N ALA A 22 -7.62 7.99 -16.31
CA ALA A 22 -7.69 9.18 -17.16
C ALA A 22 -6.66 10.24 -16.76
N VAL A 23 -6.43 10.45 -15.46
CA VAL A 23 -5.37 11.36 -14.95
C VAL A 23 -3.99 10.90 -15.41
N ILE A 24 -3.66 9.60 -15.30
CA ILE A 24 -2.39 9.06 -15.77
C ILE A 24 -2.22 9.29 -17.27
N ASN A 25 -3.27 9.05 -18.08
CA ASN A 25 -3.24 9.29 -19.52
C ASN A 25 -3.01 10.77 -19.85
N PHE A 26 -3.72 11.66 -19.14
CA PHE A 26 -3.55 13.10 -19.32
C PHE A 26 -2.11 13.54 -19.01
N LEU A 27 -1.57 13.11 -17.86
CA LEU A 27 -0.20 13.47 -17.47
C LEU A 27 0.84 12.91 -18.42
N ASN A 28 0.65 11.69 -18.91
CA ASN A 28 1.56 11.10 -19.90
C ASN A 28 1.57 11.88 -21.23
N ASN A 29 0.41 12.38 -21.65
CA ASN A 29 0.31 13.14 -22.89
C ASN A 29 0.86 14.57 -22.76
N GLU A 30 0.64 15.21 -21.61
CA GLU A 30 1.00 16.62 -21.43
C GLU A 30 2.44 16.83 -20.92
N TYR A 31 2.99 15.89 -20.13
CA TYR A 31 4.23 16.09 -19.37
C TYR A 31 5.32 15.05 -19.63
N SER A 32 5.09 14.08 -20.52
CA SER A 32 6.08 13.02 -20.83
C SER A 32 6.62 12.33 -19.56
N ILE A 33 5.73 11.90 -18.68
CA ILE A 33 6.10 11.17 -17.47
C ILE A 33 6.72 9.81 -17.82
N ASN A 34 7.52 9.23 -16.92
CA ASN A 34 7.94 7.84 -17.05
C ASN A 34 6.77 6.91 -16.70
N SER A 35 6.15 6.30 -17.71
CA SER A 35 5.00 5.39 -17.55
C SER A 35 5.33 4.07 -16.87
N GLU A 36 6.60 3.71 -16.77
CA GLU A 36 7.07 2.51 -16.10
C GLU A 36 7.23 2.72 -14.58
N ARG A 37 7.19 3.97 -14.12
CA ARG A 37 7.42 4.38 -12.73
C ARG A 37 6.25 5.16 -12.16
N ILE A 38 5.07 4.58 -12.22
CA ILE A 38 3.85 5.13 -11.63
C ILE A 38 3.56 4.38 -10.33
N TYR A 39 3.44 5.14 -9.26
CA TYR A 39 3.26 4.61 -7.91
C TYR A 39 1.97 5.10 -7.28
N SER A 40 1.41 4.32 -6.36
CA SER A 40 0.28 4.77 -5.56
C SER A 40 0.57 4.63 -4.08
N THR A 41 0.23 5.67 -3.33
CA THR A 41 0.29 5.64 -1.86
C THR A 41 -0.78 6.52 -1.26
N GLY A 42 -1.18 6.19 -0.06
CA GLY A 42 -2.11 7.00 0.70
C GLY A 42 -2.41 6.43 2.07
N MET A 43 -3.04 7.27 2.90
CA MET A 43 -3.47 6.90 4.24
C MET A 43 -4.95 6.52 4.23
N SER A 44 -5.33 5.52 5.06
CA SER A 44 -6.73 5.17 5.27
C SER A 44 -7.42 4.81 3.94
N ASN A 45 -8.45 5.53 3.52
CA ASN A 45 -9.07 5.36 2.20
C ASN A 45 -8.08 5.44 1.02
N GLY A 46 -7.02 6.26 1.14
CA GLY A 46 -5.95 6.32 0.16
C GLY A 46 -5.14 5.02 0.10
N GLY A 47 -4.96 4.34 1.23
CA GLY A 47 -4.34 3.01 1.30
C GLY A 47 -5.20 1.93 0.63
N TYR A 48 -6.53 1.93 0.90
CA TYR A 48 -7.48 1.04 0.19
C TYR A 48 -7.44 1.27 -1.32
N MET A 49 -7.46 2.55 -1.74
CA MET A 49 -7.37 2.90 -3.16
C MET A 49 -6.05 2.43 -3.77
N SER A 50 -4.92 2.52 -3.05
CA SER A 50 -3.63 2.07 -3.55
C SER A 50 -3.63 0.56 -3.85
N TYR A 51 -4.21 -0.25 -2.97
CA TYR A 51 -4.41 -1.68 -3.25
C TYR A 51 -5.36 -1.92 -4.44
N LYS A 52 -6.48 -1.18 -4.48
CA LYS A 52 -7.43 -1.29 -5.59
C LYS A 52 -6.76 -0.98 -6.94
N LEU A 53 -5.91 0.05 -7.00
CA LEU A 53 -5.17 0.40 -8.20
C LEU A 53 -4.12 -0.66 -8.58
N ALA A 54 -3.43 -1.27 -7.60
CA ALA A 54 -2.53 -2.38 -7.85
C ALA A 54 -3.24 -3.59 -8.46
N CYS A 55 -4.51 -3.83 -8.08
CA CYS A 55 -5.34 -4.89 -8.66
C CYS A 55 -5.87 -4.53 -10.05
N ASP A 56 -6.55 -3.38 -10.17
CA ASP A 56 -7.37 -3.04 -11.34
C ASP A 56 -6.56 -2.33 -12.45
N LEU A 57 -5.49 -1.62 -12.09
CA LEU A 57 -4.56 -0.95 -13.01
C LEU A 57 -3.16 -1.59 -12.97
N SER A 58 -3.08 -2.88 -12.66
CA SER A 58 -1.84 -3.62 -12.55
C SER A 58 -0.83 -3.32 -13.68
N PRO A 59 -1.18 -3.28 -14.98
CA PRO A 59 -0.21 -3.00 -16.05
C PRO A 59 0.38 -1.57 -16.01
N ARG A 60 -0.01 -0.74 -15.05
CA ARG A 60 0.37 0.67 -14.98
C ARG A 60 0.99 1.08 -13.63
N ILE A 61 0.80 0.28 -12.59
CA ILE A 61 1.22 0.59 -11.22
C ILE A 61 2.44 -0.26 -10.87
N ALA A 62 3.60 0.37 -10.77
CA ALA A 62 4.86 -0.30 -10.49
C ALA A 62 4.99 -0.77 -9.03
N ALA A 63 4.55 0.04 -8.08
CA ALA A 63 4.58 -0.30 -6.66
C ALA A 63 3.54 0.50 -5.87
N VAL A 64 3.13 -0.03 -4.72
CA VAL A 64 2.17 0.64 -3.84
C VAL A 64 2.63 0.61 -2.38
N VAL A 65 2.28 1.67 -1.63
CA VAL A 65 2.42 1.70 -0.18
C VAL A 65 1.10 2.16 0.45
N SER A 66 0.53 1.31 1.29
CA SER A 66 -0.65 1.63 2.09
C SER A 66 -0.27 2.02 3.51
N VAL A 67 -0.76 3.16 3.98
CA VAL A 67 -0.57 3.61 5.36
C VAL A 67 -1.91 3.56 6.08
N THR A 68 -2.02 2.74 7.13
CA THR A 68 -3.27 2.54 7.90
C THR A 68 -4.50 2.26 7.03
N GLY A 69 -4.30 1.68 5.85
CA GLY A 69 -5.35 1.14 4.98
C GLY A 69 -5.37 -0.38 5.05
N SER A 70 -6.27 -1.00 4.31
CA SER A 70 -6.39 -2.45 4.14
C SER A 70 -7.03 -2.73 2.77
N MET A 71 -7.40 -3.98 2.51
CA MET A 71 -8.28 -4.34 1.40
C MET A 71 -9.67 -4.67 1.93
N THR A 72 -10.70 -4.37 1.14
CA THR A 72 -12.04 -4.91 1.40
C THR A 72 -12.12 -6.35 0.90
N SER A 73 -13.11 -7.12 1.36
CA SER A 73 -13.36 -8.46 0.81
C SER A 73 -13.57 -8.41 -0.70
N GLU A 74 -14.36 -7.45 -1.19
CA GLU A 74 -14.61 -7.28 -2.62
C GLU A 74 -13.32 -7.02 -3.42
N THR A 75 -12.44 -6.14 -2.90
CA THR A 75 -11.17 -5.84 -3.56
C THR A 75 -10.24 -7.05 -3.55
N LEU A 76 -10.13 -7.76 -2.42
CA LEU A 76 -9.25 -8.92 -2.31
C LEU A 76 -9.72 -10.09 -3.20
N ASP A 77 -11.01 -10.40 -3.16
CA ASP A 77 -11.60 -11.51 -3.91
C ASP A 77 -11.58 -11.28 -5.43
N GLY A 78 -11.65 -9.99 -5.84
CA GLY A 78 -11.58 -9.59 -7.26
C GLY A 78 -10.18 -9.27 -7.76
N CYS A 79 -9.18 -9.24 -6.88
CA CYS A 79 -7.82 -8.86 -7.24
C CYS A 79 -7.12 -9.96 -8.06
N ASN A 80 -6.63 -9.60 -9.23
CA ASN A 80 -5.89 -10.52 -10.09
C ASN A 80 -4.88 -9.71 -10.93
N PRO A 81 -3.79 -9.22 -10.32
CA PRO A 81 -2.78 -8.42 -11.01
C PRO A 81 -2.13 -9.23 -12.14
N THR A 82 -1.75 -8.58 -13.22
CA THR A 82 -1.19 -9.20 -14.42
C THR A 82 0.33 -9.34 -14.37
N HIS A 83 0.97 -8.74 -13.36
CA HIS A 83 2.41 -8.87 -13.09
C HIS A 83 2.65 -8.78 -11.58
N PRO A 84 3.79 -9.28 -11.07
CA PRO A 84 4.19 -9.08 -9.68
C PRO A 84 4.29 -7.59 -9.36
N THR A 85 3.72 -7.14 -8.26
CA THR A 85 3.70 -5.73 -7.85
C THR A 85 4.32 -5.59 -6.46
N SER A 86 5.33 -4.73 -6.31
CA SER A 86 5.93 -4.46 -5.00
C SER A 86 4.95 -3.73 -4.08
N VAL A 87 4.78 -4.26 -2.88
CA VAL A 87 3.78 -3.78 -1.91
C VAL A 87 4.40 -3.54 -0.56
N ALA A 88 4.14 -2.37 0.04
CA ALA A 88 4.43 -2.16 1.46
C ALA A 88 3.19 -1.68 2.22
N GLN A 89 3.07 -2.15 3.46
CA GLN A 89 2.07 -1.74 4.42
C GLN A 89 2.74 -1.11 5.64
N ILE A 90 2.29 0.09 6.02
CA ILE A 90 2.64 0.72 7.30
C ILE A 90 1.39 0.73 8.15
N HIS A 91 1.41 0.05 9.30
CA HIS A 91 0.21 -0.11 10.15
C HIS A 91 0.52 0.01 11.62
N GLY A 92 -0.47 0.40 12.40
CA GLY A 92 -0.39 0.49 13.85
C GLY A 92 -1.20 -0.60 14.55
N LEU A 93 -0.59 -1.27 15.54
CA LEU A 93 -1.31 -2.26 16.36
C LEU A 93 -2.46 -1.66 17.17
N GLN A 94 -2.43 -0.34 17.41
CA GLN A 94 -3.49 0.38 18.15
C GLN A 94 -4.45 1.14 17.23
N ASP A 95 -4.47 0.83 15.93
CA ASP A 95 -5.40 1.44 14.99
C ASP A 95 -6.83 0.96 15.26
N SER A 96 -7.65 1.83 15.87
CA SER A 96 -9.05 1.56 16.19
C SER A 96 -10.04 1.91 15.05
N VAL A 97 -9.54 2.50 13.97
CA VAL A 97 -10.35 2.88 12.79
C VAL A 97 -10.26 1.79 11.72
N VAL A 98 -9.03 1.40 11.37
CA VAL A 98 -8.76 0.25 10.52
C VAL A 98 -8.00 -0.77 11.36
N ASN A 99 -8.74 -1.65 12.02
CA ASN A 99 -8.15 -2.63 12.92
C ASN A 99 -7.17 -3.56 12.21
N TYR A 100 -6.05 -3.83 12.87
CA TYR A 100 -5.05 -4.78 12.36
C TYR A 100 -5.66 -6.16 12.09
N ASP A 101 -6.53 -6.64 13.00
CA ASP A 101 -7.23 -7.92 12.89
C ASP A 101 -8.44 -7.87 11.94
N GLY A 102 -8.65 -6.74 11.27
CA GLY A 102 -9.77 -6.53 10.36
C GLY A 102 -11.09 -6.28 11.08
N ASN A 103 -12.15 -6.22 10.29
CA ASN A 103 -13.53 -6.08 10.74
C ASN A 103 -14.49 -6.53 9.62
N GLY A 104 -15.80 -6.32 9.78
CA GLY A 104 -16.77 -6.70 8.76
C GLY A 104 -16.62 -6.01 7.39
N PHE A 105 -15.73 -5.04 7.29
CA PHE A 105 -15.43 -4.30 6.06
C PHE A 105 -13.99 -4.49 5.58
N SER A 106 -13.02 -4.41 6.49
CA SER A 106 -11.58 -4.48 6.23
C SER A 106 -11.07 -5.88 6.49
N LYS A 107 -10.30 -6.41 5.57
CA LYS A 107 -9.55 -7.65 5.79
C LYS A 107 -8.46 -7.45 6.85
N PRO A 108 -8.12 -8.49 7.65
CA PRO A 108 -6.93 -8.47 8.49
C PRO A 108 -5.67 -8.11 7.69
N ILE A 109 -4.79 -7.32 8.28
CA ILE A 109 -3.55 -6.90 7.59
C ILE A 109 -2.69 -8.11 7.23
N GLU A 110 -2.62 -9.11 8.10
CA GLU A 110 -1.91 -10.36 7.79
C GLU A 110 -2.49 -11.09 6.56
N GLU A 111 -3.82 -11.11 6.41
CA GLU A 111 -4.48 -11.73 5.25
C GLU A 111 -4.12 -10.98 3.97
N VAL A 112 -4.08 -9.63 4.02
CA VAL A 112 -3.67 -8.78 2.89
C VAL A 112 -2.20 -9.04 2.54
N MET A 113 -1.29 -9.07 3.53
CA MET A 113 0.12 -9.32 3.29
C MET A 113 0.34 -10.73 2.70
N ASN A 114 -0.31 -11.75 3.26
CA ASN A 114 -0.25 -13.13 2.76
C ASN A 114 -0.77 -13.25 1.32
N TYR A 115 -1.82 -12.50 0.97
CA TYR A 115 -2.29 -12.45 -0.42
C TYR A 115 -1.19 -11.97 -1.35
N TRP A 116 -0.53 -10.83 -1.05
CA TRP A 116 0.53 -10.27 -1.89
C TRP A 116 1.80 -11.14 -1.91
N VAL A 117 2.15 -11.76 -0.79
CA VAL A 117 3.25 -12.75 -0.72
C VAL A 117 2.98 -13.91 -1.68
N ASN A 118 1.76 -14.46 -1.67
CA ASN A 118 1.40 -15.59 -2.52
C ASN A 118 1.32 -15.20 -4.00
N ILE A 119 0.68 -14.07 -4.35
CA ILE A 119 0.50 -13.69 -5.76
C ILE A 119 1.81 -13.28 -6.42
N ASN A 120 2.74 -12.72 -5.65
CA ASN A 120 4.09 -12.38 -6.12
C ASN A 120 5.08 -13.56 -6.03
N ASN A 121 4.63 -14.73 -5.57
CA ASN A 121 5.46 -15.93 -5.41
C ASN A 121 6.70 -15.71 -4.54
N CYS A 122 6.53 -14.96 -3.43
CA CYS A 122 7.61 -14.67 -2.49
C CYS A 122 7.93 -15.86 -1.57
N SER A 123 9.10 -15.79 -0.88
CA SER A 123 9.36 -16.65 0.28
C SER A 123 8.26 -16.43 1.34
N LEU A 124 7.78 -17.54 1.92
CA LEU A 124 6.78 -17.48 3.00
C LEU A 124 7.37 -17.05 4.35
N GLU A 125 8.69 -17.08 4.49
CA GLU A 125 9.41 -16.59 5.67
C GLU A 125 9.90 -15.18 5.40
N SER A 126 9.58 -14.25 6.32
CA SER A 126 10.09 -12.90 6.28
C SER A 126 11.46 -12.75 6.92
N ASP A 127 12.27 -11.86 6.40
CA ASP A 127 13.42 -11.30 7.12
C ASP A 127 12.90 -10.20 8.05
N ARG A 128 12.86 -10.51 9.36
CA ARG A 128 12.33 -9.61 10.38
C ARG A 128 13.42 -8.81 11.06
N SER A 129 13.23 -7.51 11.15
CA SER A 129 14.04 -6.60 11.94
C SER A 129 13.19 -5.76 12.90
N GLU A 130 13.81 -5.26 13.97
CA GLU A 130 13.15 -4.39 14.93
C GLU A 130 13.32 -2.92 14.53
N ILE A 131 12.26 -2.15 14.66
CA ILE A 131 12.29 -0.68 14.60
C ILE A 131 12.40 -0.20 16.05
N SER A 132 13.61 0.20 16.45
CA SER A 132 13.89 0.67 17.80
C SER A 132 13.63 2.17 17.92
N GLY A 133 13.18 2.61 19.10
CA GLY A 133 12.98 4.03 19.41
C GLY A 133 12.31 4.28 20.74
N ASN A 134 12.01 5.54 21.03
CA ASN A 134 11.45 5.96 22.31
C ASN A 134 9.91 6.01 22.31
N ASN A 135 9.29 5.81 21.16
CA ASN A 135 7.83 5.93 20.97
C ASN A 135 7.13 4.57 20.81
N GLY A 136 7.80 3.50 21.26
CA GLY A 136 7.27 2.14 21.26
C GLY A 136 7.80 1.24 20.16
N GLY A 137 8.49 1.81 19.16
CA GLY A 137 9.09 1.04 18.10
C GLY A 137 8.10 0.22 17.27
N GLY A 138 8.59 -0.87 16.71
CA GLY A 138 7.80 -1.78 15.88
C GLY A 138 8.63 -2.89 15.28
N ILE A 139 8.08 -3.57 14.29
CA ILE A 139 8.79 -4.56 13.48
C ILE A 139 8.71 -4.17 12.01
N HIS A 140 9.72 -4.60 11.26
CA HIS A 140 9.76 -4.54 9.82
C HIS A 140 10.01 -5.93 9.26
N ASP A 141 9.02 -6.49 8.60
CA ASP A 141 9.07 -7.76 7.91
C ASP A 141 9.26 -7.55 6.41
N VAL A 142 10.23 -8.23 5.83
CA VAL A 142 10.51 -8.21 4.39
C VAL A 142 10.36 -9.61 3.83
N TYR A 143 9.37 -9.81 2.98
CA TYR A 143 9.20 -11.02 2.18
C TYR A 143 9.88 -10.81 0.83
N SER A 144 10.96 -11.54 0.61
CA SER A 144 11.81 -11.45 -0.59
C SER A 144 11.77 -12.73 -1.41
N GLY A 145 12.62 -12.79 -2.44
CA GLY A 145 12.64 -13.94 -3.36
C GLY A 145 11.42 -14.02 -4.26
N CYS A 146 10.68 -12.93 -4.37
CA CYS A 146 9.50 -12.83 -5.20
C CYS A 146 9.85 -12.79 -6.70
N ASP A 147 8.87 -13.05 -7.55
CA ASP A 147 9.01 -12.87 -8.99
C ASP A 147 9.40 -11.43 -9.33
N ASN A 148 10.21 -11.26 -10.37
CA ASN A 148 10.75 -9.97 -10.82
C ASN A 148 11.50 -9.18 -9.73
N GLN A 149 12.04 -9.87 -8.71
CA GLN A 149 12.72 -9.26 -7.57
C GLN A 149 11.86 -8.20 -6.85
N THR A 150 10.54 -8.32 -6.92
CA THR A 150 9.63 -7.51 -6.12
C THR A 150 9.73 -7.89 -4.64
N ASN A 151 9.24 -7.04 -3.73
CA ASN A 151 9.15 -7.35 -2.31
C ASN A 151 7.75 -7.05 -1.78
N VAL A 152 7.40 -7.76 -0.71
CA VAL A 152 6.26 -7.43 0.13
C VAL A 152 6.78 -7.07 1.52
N GLU A 153 6.50 -5.86 2.00
CA GLU A 153 7.05 -5.34 3.25
C GLU A 153 5.93 -4.92 4.22
N LEU A 154 6.08 -5.27 5.51
CA LEU A 154 5.19 -4.83 6.59
C LEU A 154 5.97 -4.05 7.65
N TYR A 155 5.61 -2.79 7.86
CA TYR A 155 6.04 -1.96 8.98
C TYR A 155 4.91 -1.92 10.01
N LEU A 156 5.04 -2.69 11.09
CA LEU A 156 4.02 -2.80 12.13
C LEU A 156 4.49 -2.07 13.40
N MET A 157 3.85 -0.93 13.68
CA MET A 157 4.23 -0.03 14.76
C MET A 157 3.44 -0.33 16.04
N THR A 158 4.15 -0.57 17.15
CA THR A 158 3.54 -1.06 18.41
C THR A 158 2.54 -0.07 19.02
N ASN A 159 2.91 1.22 19.11
CA ASN A 159 2.09 2.24 19.78
C ASN A 159 1.40 3.19 18.79
N MET A 160 1.25 2.78 17.53
CA MET A 160 0.62 3.62 16.50
C MET A 160 -0.87 3.31 16.39
N GLY A 161 -1.69 4.35 16.44
CA GLY A 161 -3.09 4.31 16.04
C GLY A 161 -3.27 4.67 14.57
N HIS A 162 -4.41 5.29 14.22
CA HIS A 162 -4.75 5.73 12.87
C HIS A 162 -4.04 7.02 12.48
N ASN A 163 -2.72 6.94 12.20
CA ASN A 163 -1.86 8.10 11.98
C ASN A 163 -0.93 7.89 10.78
N TRP A 164 -0.49 9.02 10.18
CA TRP A 164 0.69 9.04 9.30
C TRP A 164 1.93 9.16 10.19
N PRO A 165 2.75 8.11 10.34
CA PRO A 165 3.82 8.13 11.32
C PRO A 165 4.97 9.07 10.94
N ASN A 166 5.59 9.65 11.98
CA ASN A 166 6.80 10.45 11.88
C ASN A 166 7.70 10.19 13.11
N LEU A 167 8.97 10.58 13.02
CA LEU A 167 9.97 10.27 14.05
C LEU A 167 9.64 10.85 15.44
N ASN A 168 8.85 11.91 15.51
CA ASN A 168 8.48 12.51 16.81
C ASN A 168 7.43 11.66 17.55
N ASN A 169 6.63 10.90 16.81
CA ASN A 169 5.47 10.20 17.37
C ASN A 169 5.59 8.67 17.35
N HIS A 170 6.30 8.10 16.38
CA HIS A 170 6.21 6.65 16.11
C HIS A 170 7.52 5.97 15.67
N ASP A 171 8.66 6.61 15.84
CA ASP A 171 9.98 6.05 15.49
C ASP A 171 10.15 5.66 13.99
N LEU A 172 9.21 6.03 13.14
CA LEU A 172 9.21 5.80 11.70
C LEU A 172 8.84 7.10 10.95
N GLN A 173 9.61 7.45 9.92
CA GLN A 173 9.30 8.57 9.03
C GLN A 173 8.60 8.07 7.77
N ALA A 174 7.28 7.98 7.79
CA ALA A 174 6.51 7.37 6.71
C ALA A 174 6.80 7.97 5.33
N SER A 175 6.87 9.30 5.19
CA SER A 175 7.11 9.91 3.88
C SER A 175 8.44 9.48 3.25
N THR A 176 9.49 9.36 4.04
CA THR A 176 10.79 8.88 3.58
C THR A 176 10.76 7.38 3.31
N THR A 177 10.15 6.60 4.21
CA THR A 177 9.99 5.15 4.06
C THR A 177 9.22 4.81 2.78
N VAL A 178 8.10 5.50 2.55
CA VAL A 178 7.28 5.34 1.34
C VAL A 178 8.11 5.61 0.09
N TRP A 179 8.82 6.75 0.03
CA TRP A 179 9.62 7.08 -1.15
C TRP A 179 10.77 6.11 -1.35
N ASN A 180 11.49 5.76 -0.29
CA ASN A 180 12.60 4.81 -0.35
C ASN A 180 12.16 3.41 -0.80
N PHE A 181 10.93 3.01 -0.49
CA PHE A 181 10.35 1.77 -1.00
C PHE A 181 9.99 1.92 -2.48
N LEU A 182 9.10 2.86 -2.82
CA LEU A 182 8.54 3.01 -4.17
C LEU A 182 9.63 3.24 -5.23
N SER A 183 10.63 4.08 -4.93
CA SER A 183 11.65 4.48 -5.90
C SER A 183 12.61 3.36 -6.33
N LYS A 184 12.58 2.21 -5.66
CA LYS A 184 13.37 1.03 -6.02
C LYS A 184 12.81 0.27 -7.23
N TYR A 185 11.57 0.51 -7.62
CA TYR A 185 10.84 -0.35 -8.56
C TYR A 185 10.40 0.42 -9.79
N ASP A 186 10.28 -0.31 -10.86
CA ASP A 186 9.48 0.03 -12.04
C ASP A 186 8.46 -1.07 -12.32
N ILE A 187 7.79 -1.02 -13.46
CA ILE A 187 6.75 -1.98 -13.85
C ILE A 187 7.29 -3.40 -14.02
N ASP A 188 8.59 -3.55 -14.28
CA ASP A 188 9.25 -4.84 -14.46
C ASP A 188 9.87 -5.40 -13.18
N GLY A 189 9.83 -4.64 -12.07
CA GLY A 189 10.31 -5.04 -10.75
C GLY A 189 11.42 -4.15 -10.20
N LEU A 190 12.44 -4.72 -9.54
CA LEU A 190 13.55 -3.97 -8.94
C LEU A 190 14.41 -3.32 -10.04
N ILE A 191 14.64 -2.03 -9.91
CA ILE A 191 15.53 -1.26 -10.80
C ILE A 191 16.99 -1.57 -10.44
N GLU A 192 17.79 -1.97 -11.41
CA GLU A 192 19.24 -2.17 -11.31
C GLU A 192 20.04 -0.86 -11.16
#